data_8168ae24138db19de85ee7fb817075d8
#
_entry.id   8168ae24138db19de85ee7fb817075d8
#
_cell.length_a   1.000
_cell.length_b   1.000
_cell.length_c   1.000
_cell.angle_alpha   90.00
_cell.angle_beta   90.00
_cell.angle_gamma   90.00
#
_symmetry.space_group_name_H-M   'P 1'
#
loop_
_entity.id
_entity.type
_entity.pdbx_description
1 polymer ?
#
loop_
_entity_poly.entity_id
_entity_poly.type
_entity_poly.pdbx_seq_one_letter_code
_entity_poly.pdbx_strand_id
1 'polypeptide(L)'
;MNLLLKTKKDLFVRLFHKMIGLIFGDTDFPKEILKTVKKRKIKYLIIDLSKSKKFKQDRKSYSVSIGQFGKIINIFKENSCKKVLFAGKVNKPNFSKLRLDFKGIYYIPRIIKASKLGDAAILKEIIKILAQNKIKTQNSLKFNPELTLKRGNYSKIKPGKQDKLDIKKAIETLNSLKQYNFSQGVVVRNNKVVSIESKGGTKKMLEKSRNKKFKNHGVMVKFPKKKQDLRIDLPTVGLKTMKQSKAAGLKGIVVKNKQHIFLDKNKCISFANKNRMFISVK
;
A
#
# COMPACT_ATOMS: atom_id res chain seq x y z
N MET A 1 6.89 11.77 33.72
CA MET A 1 6.38 10.98 32.57
C MET A 1 5.22 11.66 31.82
N ASN A 2 4.35 12.42 32.49
CA ASN A 2 3.22 13.11 31.83
C ASN A 2 3.58 14.35 31.00
N LEU A 3 4.66 15.06 31.27
CA LEU A 3 5.06 16.27 30.50
C LEU A 3 5.59 15.93 29.10
N LEU A 4 6.35 14.84 28.96
CA LEU A 4 6.89 14.36 27.67
C LEU A 4 5.81 13.81 26.72
N LEU A 5 4.70 13.31 27.26
CA LEU A 5 3.55 12.87 26.47
C LEU A 5 2.72 14.04 25.96
N LYS A 6 2.64 15.13 26.75
CA LYS A 6 1.94 16.37 26.35
C LYS A 6 2.68 17.08 25.21
N THR A 7 4.00 17.19 25.28
CA THR A 7 4.83 17.81 24.23
C THR A 7 4.82 17.04 22.90
N LYS A 8 4.80 15.70 22.94
CA LYS A 8 4.66 14.88 21.70
C LYS A 8 3.28 15.04 21.06
N LYS A 9 2.23 15.16 21.88
CA LYS A 9 0.86 15.38 21.39
C LYS A 9 0.69 16.79 20.83
N ASP A 10 1.28 17.81 21.47
CA ASP A 10 1.24 19.20 21.03
C ASP A 10 2.12 19.44 19.80
N LEU A 11 3.29 18.80 19.72
CA LEU A 11 4.14 18.85 18.51
C LEU A 11 3.45 18.14 17.34
N PHE A 12 2.76 17.04 17.59
CA PHE A 12 1.96 16.35 16.59
C PHE A 12 0.77 17.21 16.14
N VAL A 13 0.08 17.90 17.03
CA VAL A 13 -1.02 18.84 16.75
C VAL A 13 -0.52 20.04 15.97
N ARG A 14 0.61 20.69 16.34
CA ARG A 14 1.22 21.80 15.60
C ARG A 14 1.70 21.43 14.20
N LEU A 15 2.18 20.20 13.99
CA LEU A 15 2.57 19.70 12.65
C LEU A 15 1.37 19.51 11.71
N PHE A 16 0.16 19.35 12.23
CA PHE A 16 -1.06 19.05 11.48
C PHE A 16 -2.13 20.16 11.48
N HIS A 17 -1.85 21.35 12.01
CA HIS A 17 -2.74 22.53 11.85
C HIS A 17 -2.86 22.97 10.37
N LYS A 18 -1.98 22.49 9.49
CA LYS A 18 -2.01 22.76 8.05
C LYS A 18 -2.80 21.67 7.34
N MET A 19 -3.63 22.06 6.37
CA MET A 19 -4.42 21.16 5.55
C MET A 19 -3.57 20.06 4.91
N ILE A 20 -4.05 18.80 4.94
CA ILE A 20 -3.44 17.67 4.26
C ILE A 20 -4.25 17.28 3.02
N GLY A 21 -3.60 17.15 1.88
CA GLY A 21 -4.20 16.59 0.67
C GLY A 21 -4.16 15.06 0.71
N LEU A 22 -5.26 14.44 0.38
CA LEU A 22 -5.41 12.99 0.32
C LEU A 22 -5.61 12.61 -1.15
N ILE A 23 -4.63 11.94 -1.76
CA ILE A 23 -4.75 11.44 -3.13
C ILE A 23 -5.17 9.99 -3.04
N PHE A 24 -6.44 9.72 -3.36
CA PHE A 24 -7.08 8.43 -3.15
C PHE A 24 -7.34 7.69 -4.46
N GLY A 25 -6.90 6.44 -4.51
CA GLY A 25 -7.27 5.48 -5.54
C GLY A 25 -8.25 4.43 -5.03
N ASP A 26 -8.34 3.33 -5.76
CA ASP A 26 -9.13 2.16 -5.36
C ASP A 26 -8.49 1.44 -4.17
N THR A 27 -9.14 0.42 -3.61
CA THR A 27 -8.84 -0.37 -2.42
C THR A 27 -9.51 0.15 -1.14
N ASP A 28 -9.29 -0.53 -0.02
CA ASP A 28 -9.86 -0.14 1.28
C ASP A 28 -8.91 0.73 2.12
N PHE A 29 -7.64 0.80 1.73
CA PHE A 29 -6.64 1.60 2.44
C PHE A 29 -7.00 3.10 2.55
N PRO A 30 -7.53 3.78 1.50
CA PRO A 30 -8.01 5.15 1.61
C PRO A 30 -9.05 5.37 2.71
N LYS A 31 -9.96 4.42 2.93
CA LYS A 31 -10.98 4.50 3.97
C LYS A 31 -10.36 4.54 5.36
N GLU A 32 -9.33 3.74 5.62
CA GLU A 32 -8.63 3.73 6.91
C GLU A 32 -7.87 5.05 7.15
N ILE A 33 -7.26 5.62 6.11
CA ILE A 33 -6.63 6.95 6.19
C ILE A 33 -7.69 8.01 6.51
N LEU A 34 -8.81 8.02 5.79
CA LEU A 34 -9.88 9.00 6.01
C LEU A 34 -10.47 8.89 7.43
N LYS A 35 -10.69 7.68 7.91
CA LYS A 35 -11.15 7.41 9.28
C LYS A 35 -10.20 8.01 10.32
N THR A 36 -8.89 7.84 10.12
CA THR A 36 -7.88 8.42 11.03
C THR A 36 -7.86 9.95 10.97
N VAL A 37 -7.94 10.53 9.77
CA VAL A 37 -7.98 11.98 9.58
C VAL A 37 -9.19 12.59 10.29
N LYS A 38 -10.38 11.99 10.11
CA LYS A 38 -11.62 12.42 10.77
C LYS A 38 -11.53 12.27 12.29
N LYS A 39 -11.07 11.10 12.78
CA LYS A 39 -10.89 10.85 14.23
C LYS A 39 -9.95 11.87 14.89
N ARG A 40 -8.88 12.26 14.19
CA ARG A 40 -7.89 13.23 14.69
C ARG A 40 -8.27 14.69 14.41
N LYS A 41 -9.45 14.93 13.81
CA LYS A 41 -9.95 16.27 13.45
C LYS A 41 -8.95 17.09 12.60
N ILE A 42 -8.19 16.41 11.72
CA ILE A 42 -7.20 17.06 10.84
C ILE A 42 -7.94 17.70 9.67
N LYS A 43 -7.59 18.94 9.30
CA LYS A 43 -8.10 19.59 8.11
C LYS A 43 -7.60 18.85 6.86
N TYR A 44 -8.48 18.49 5.94
CA TYR A 44 -8.13 17.71 4.76
C TYR A 44 -8.93 18.11 3.54
N LEU A 45 -8.42 17.75 2.37
CA LEU A 45 -9.17 17.64 1.13
C LEU A 45 -8.81 16.34 0.42
N ILE A 46 -9.69 15.84 -0.43
CA ILE A 46 -9.52 14.58 -1.16
C ILE A 46 -9.44 14.87 -2.66
N ILE A 47 -8.43 14.34 -3.31
CA ILE A 47 -8.40 14.16 -4.77
C ILE A 47 -8.77 12.70 -5.04
N ASP A 48 -10.01 12.49 -5.48
CA ASP A 48 -10.55 11.16 -5.75
C ASP A 48 -10.21 10.71 -7.18
N LEU A 49 -9.21 9.85 -7.30
CA LEU A 49 -8.78 9.19 -8.54
C LEU A 49 -9.33 7.77 -8.66
N SER A 50 -10.21 7.33 -7.75
CA SER A 50 -10.82 6.01 -7.82
C SER A 50 -11.77 5.90 -9.04
N LYS A 51 -11.85 4.72 -9.64
CA LYS A 51 -12.74 4.48 -10.80
C LYS A 51 -14.22 4.71 -10.46
N SER A 52 -14.64 4.24 -9.28
CA SER A 52 -16.03 4.31 -8.81
C SER A 52 -16.36 5.60 -8.06
N LYS A 53 -15.46 6.58 -8.03
CA LYS A 53 -15.65 7.86 -7.32
C LYS A 53 -16.14 7.65 -5.88
N LYS A 54 -15.46 6.75 -5.16
CA LYS A 54 -15.86 6.25 -3.83
C LYS A 54 -16.00 7.34 -2.76
N PHE A 55 -15.36 8.48 -2.97
CA PHE A 55 -15.34 9.57 -2.00
C PHE A 55 -16.17 10.78 -2.45
N LYS A 56 -16.95 10.67 -3.53
CA LYS A 56 -17.77 11.75 -4.09
C LYS A 56 -18.73 12.39 -3.07
N GLN A 57 -19.23 11.62 -2.11
CA GLN A 57 -20.16 12.11 -1.08
C GLN A 57 -19.46 12.93 0.03
N ASP A 58 -18.14 12.89 0.14
CA ASP A 58 -17.43 13.74 1.10
C ASP A 58 -17.34 15.16 0.53
N ARG A 59 -17.90 16.16 1.26
CA ARG A 59 -17.94 17.57 0.81
C ARG A 59 -16.55 18.17 0.50
N LYS A 60 -15.48 17.54 0.98
CA LYS A 60 -14.08 17.97 0.75
C LYS A 60 -13.41 17.15 -0.38
N SER A 61 -14.19 16.45 -1.18
CA SER A 61 -13.70 15.57 -2.25
C SER A 61 -13.86 16.21 -3.62
N TYR A 62 -12.77 16.20 -4.37
CA TYR A 62 -12.69 16.67 -5.75
C TYR A 62 -12.47 15.46 -6.66
N SER A 63 -13.44 15.14 -7.51
CA SER A 63 -13.29 14.13 -8.56
C SER A 63 -12.57 14.73 -9.76
N VAL A 64 -11.34 14.28 -10.01
CA VAL A 64 -10.47 14.83 -11.05
C VAL A 64 -9.98 13.70 -11.94
N SER A 65 -9.72 13.98 -13.22
CA SER A 65 -9.03 13.04 -14.11
C SER A 65 -7.53 13.01 -13.76
N ILE A 66 -6.92 11.84 -13.86
CA ILE A 66 -5.50 11.65 -13.56
C ILE A 66 -4.57 12.49 -14.47
N GLY A 67 -5.04 12.89 -15.65
CA GLY A 67 -4.29 13.75 -16.58
C GLY A 67 -4.39 15.24 -16.29
N GLN A 68 -5.27 15.67 -15.39
CA GLN A 68 -5.50 17.09 -15.07
C GLN A 68 -4.57 17.57 -13.95
N PHE A 69 -3.26 17.54 -14.22
CA PHE A 69 -2.23 17.93 -13.24
C PHE A 69 -2.36 19.39 -12.77
N GLY A 70 -2.72 20.30 -13.67
CA GLY A 70 -2.95 21.70 -13.33
C GLY A 70 -4.08 21.88 -12.34
N LYS A 71 -5.22 21.23 -12.60
CA LYS A 71 -6.38 21.26 -11.72
C LYS A 71 -6.05 20.69 -10.34
N ILE A 72 -5.34 19.55 -10.28
CA ILE A 72 -4.91 18.94 -9.01
C ILE A 72 -4.00 19.89 -8.23
N ILE A 73 -3.00 20.47 -8.88
CA ILE A 73 -2.04 21.39 -8.26
C ILE A 73 -2.74 22.67 -7.79
N ASN A 74 -3.66 23.22 -8.58
CA ASN A 74 -4.40 24.43 -8.23
C ASN A 74 -5.31 24.19 -7.01
N ILE A 75 -6.05 23.08 -6.97
CA ILE A 75 -6.85 22.70 -5.78
C ILE A 75 -5.97 22.67 -4.52
N PHE A 76 -4.77 22.11 -4.59
CA PHE A 76 -3.86 22.11 -3.43
C PHE A 76 -3.38 23.50 -3.06
N LYS A 77 -3.05 24.36 -4.04
CA LYS A 77 -2.57 25.72 -3.81
C LYS A 77 -3.65 26.64 -3.23
N GLU A 78 -4.84 26.66 -3.82
CA GLU A 78 -6.01 27.43 -3.38
C GLU A 78 -6.41 27.08 -1.93
N ASN A 79 -6.24 25.83 -1.54
CA ASN A 79 -6.50 25.39 -0.18
C ASN A 79 -5.25 25.44 0.73
N SER A 80 -4.18 26.13 0.33
CA SER A 80 -2.92 26.22 1.10
C SER A 80 -2.36 24.85 1.53
N CYS A 81 -2.63 23.80 0.75
CA CYS A 81 -2.25 22.42 1.04
C CYS A 81 -0.83 22.12 0.56
N LYS A 82 0.14 22.16 1.48
CA LYS A 82 1.57 21.93 1.19
C LYS A 82 2.02 20.48 1.41
N LYS A 83 1.15 19.60 1.91
CA LYS A 83 1.48 18.20 2.22
C LYS A 83 0.41 17.27 1.68
N VAL A 84 0.83 16.21 1.00
CA VAL A 84 -0.09 15.21 0.44
C VAL A 84 0.27 13.80 0.90
N LEU A 85 -0.75 12.96 0.96
CA LEU A 85 -0.64 11.54 1.29
C LEU A 85 -1.34 10.72 0.21
N PHE A 86 -0.64 9.70 -0.27
CA PHE A 86 -1.20 8.76 -1.22
C PHE A 86 -1.76 7.53 -0.51
N ALA A 87 -2.94 7.10 -0.92
CA ALA A 87 -3.51 5.84 -0.47
C ALA A 87 -4.36 5.18 -1.57
N GLY A 88 -4.25 3.86 -1.66
CA GLY A 88 -4.98 3.07 -2.64
C GLY A 88 -4.24 2.94 -3.98
N LYS A 89 -4.77 2.06 -4.82
CA LYS A 89 -4.21 1.78 -6.14
C LYS A 89 -4.88 2.66 -7.19
N VAL A 90 -4.09 3.36 -7.98
CA VAL A 90 -4.54 4.01 -9.20
C VAL A 90 -4.08 3.14 -10.38
N ASN A 91 -5.01 2.69 -11.21
CA ASN A 91 -4.65 1.90 -12.38
C ASN A 91 -3.95 2.77 -13.42
N LYS A 92 -2.94 2.19 -14.09
CA LYS A 92 -2.28 2.85 -15.22
C LYS A 92 -3.35 3.23 -16.27
N PRO A 93 -3.48 4.51 -16.63
CA PRO A 93 -4.46 4.93 -17.60
C PRO A 93 -4.03 4.58 -19.02
N ASN A 94 -4.98 4.56 -19.93
CA ASN A 94 -4.67 4.64 -21.34
C ASN A 94 -4.30 6.10 -21.68
N PHE A 95 -3.04 6.35 -21.98
CA PHE A 95 -2.51 7.71 -22.19
C PHE A 95 -3.16 8.43 -23.36
N SER A 96 -3.57 7.73 -24.43
CA SER A 96 -4.25 8.33 -25.61
C SER A 96 -5.68 8.79 -25.31
N LYS A 97 -6.29 8.30 -24.22
CA LYS A 97 -7.67 8.65 -23.82
C LYS A 97 -7.72 9.57 -22.60
N LEU A 98 -6.57 10.15 -22.20
CA LEU A 98 -6.53 11.04 -21.05
C LEU A 98 -7.09 12.42 -21.40
N ARG A 99 -7.97 12.93 -20.54
CA ARG A 99 -8.33 14.35 -20.52
C ARG A 99 -7.19 15.12 -19.84
N LEU A 100 -6.44 15.88 -20.62
CA LEU A 100 -5.31 16.67 -20.16
C LEU A 100 -5.74 18.14 -20.00
N ASP A 101 -5.16 18.83 -19.01
CA ASP A 101 -5.09 20.28 -18.95
C ASP A 101 -3.70 20.77 -19.41
N PHE A 102 -3.45 22.08 -19.49
CA PHE A 102 -2.16 22.63 -19.95
C PHE A 102 -0.95 22.05 -19.20
N LYS A 103 -1.02 21.92 -17.88
CA LYS A 103 0.06 21.28 -17.12
C LYS A 103 0.10 19.77 -17.34
N GLY A 104 -1.04 19.15 -17.61
CA GLY A 104 -1.11 17.75 -18.03
C GLY A 104 -0.34 17.52 -19.33
N ILE A 105 -0.55 18.37 -20.35
CA ILE A 105 0.19 18.33 -21.62
C ILE A 105 1.70 18.47 -21.35
N TYR A 106 2.11 19.41 -20.52
CA TYR A 106 3.52 19.63 -20.18
C TYR A 106 4.16 18.45 -19.45
N TYR A 107 3.44 17.81 -18.52
CA TYR A 107 4.01 16.72 -17.71
C TYR A 107 3.85 15.32 -18.31
N ILE A 108 2.90 15.12 -19.23
CA ILE A 108 2.59 13.79 -19.76
C ILE A 108 3.77 13.08 -20.45
N PRO A 109 4.66 13.76 -21.21
CA PRO A 109 5.83 13.10 -21.82
C PRO A 109 6.74 12.45 -20.74
N ARG A 110 6.94 13.13 -19.62
CA ARG A 110 7.76 12.63 -18.48
C ARG A 110 7.10 11.40 -17.86
N ILE A 111 5.77 11.40 -17.70
CA ILE A 111 5.00 10.27 -17.16
C ILE A 111 5.02 9.08 -18.12
N ILE A 112 4.90 9.32 -19.43
CA ILE A 112 4.99 8.26 -20.46
C ILE A 112 6.38 7.62 -20.42
N LYS A 113 7.46 8.43 -20.39
CA LYS A 113 8.83 7.94 -20.25
C LYS A 113 8.99 7.08 -18.99
N ALA A 114 8.53 7.57 -17.84
CA ALA A 114 8.56 6.82 -16.58
C ALA A 114 7.74 5.52 -16.65
N SER A 115 6.62 5.52 -17.40
CA SER A 115 5.74 4.36 -17.51
C SER A 115 6.38 3.16 -18.22
N LYS A 116 7.40 3.37 -19.05
CA LYS A 116 8.20 2.30 -19.66
C LYS A 116 9.01 1.54 -18.62
N LEU A 117 9.39 2.20 -17.51
CA LEU A 117 10.15 1.64 -16.39
C LEU A 117 9.27 1.04 -15.29
N GLY A 118 7.93 1.15 -15.40
CA GLY A 118 6.96 0.56 -14.48
C GLY A 118 6.30 1.53 -13.50
N ASP A 119 5.34 1.01 -12.72
CA ASP A 119 4.47 1.82 -11.86
C ASP A 119 5.24 2.60 -10.78
N ALA A 120 6.31 2.03 -10.22
CA ALA A 120 7.15 2.71 -9.24
C ALA A 120 7.86 3.94 -9.81
N ALA A 121 8.24 3.91 -11.10
CA ALA A 121 8.85 5.05 -11.77
C ALA A 121 7.83 6.16 -12.04
N ILE A 122 6.60 5.80 -12.43
CA ILE A 122 5.48 6.75 -12.56
C ILE A 122 5.26 7.49 -11.24
N LEU A 123 5.16 6.75 -10.12
CA LEU A 123 4.93 7.33 -8.81
C LEU A 123 6.06 8.28 -8.38
N LYS A 124 7.33 7.90 -8.64
CA LYS A 124 8.48 8.78 -8.40
C LYS A 124 8.39 10.07 -9.20
N GLU A 125 7.97 9.99 -10.45
CA GLU A 125 7.83 11.16 -11.31
C GLU A 125 6.70 12.08 -10.84
N ILE A 126 5.57 11.53 -10.43
CA ILE A 126 4.46 12.29 -9.83
C ILE A 126 4.93 13.02 -8.55
N ILE A 127 5.71 12.36 -7.69
CA ILE A 127 6.27 12.99 -6.49
C ILE A 127 7.18 14.15 -6.85
N LYS A 128 8.04 14.01 -7.89
CA LYS A 128 8.89 15.10 -8.37
C LYS A 128 8.07 16.30 -8.87
N ILE A 129 7.02 16.04 -9.65
CA ILE A 129 6.11 17.08 -10.16
C ILE A 129 5.45 17.83 -9.00
N LEU A 130 4.95 17.13 -8.00
CA LEU A 130 4.36 17.74 -6.81
C LEU A 130 5.39 18.55 -6.01
N ALA A 131 6.60 18.03 -5.84
CA ALA A 131 7.70 18.72 -5.13
C ALA A 131 8.12 20.00 -5.85
N GLN A 132 8.22 20.01 -7.18
CA GLN A 132 8.45 21.19 -8.01
C GLN A 132 7.37 22.25 -7.79
N ASN A 133 6.16 21.85 -7.46
CA ASN A 133 5.05 22.76 -7.11
C ASN A 133 4.94 23.04 -5.59
N LYS A 134 6.00 22.79 -4.81
CA LYS A 134 6.09 23.02 -3.35
C LYS A 134 5.11 22.15 -2.52
N ILE A 135 4.67 21.02 -3.07
CA ILE A 135 3.77 20.06 -2.41
C ILE A 135 4.58 18.83 -2.00
N LYS A 136 4.75 18.60 -0.70
CA LYS A 136 5.58 17.52 -0.14
C LYS A 136 4.76 16.26 0.12
N THR A 137 5.25 15.11 -0.33
CA THR A 137 4.63 13.81 -0.06
C THR A 137 4.95 13.33 1.36
N GLN A 138 3.91 12.95 2.10
CA GLN A 138 4.00 12.38 3.45
C GLN A 138 4.03 10.85 3.40
N ASN A 139 4.70 10.25 4.38
CA ASN A 139 4.73 8.81 4.55
C ASN A 139 3.43 8.33 5.23
N SER A 140 2.69 7.43 4.58
CA SER A 140 1.42 6.92 5.09
C SER A 140 1.56 6.13 6.39
N LEU A 141 2.66 5.42 6.61
CA LEU A 141 2.91 4.70 7.87
C LEU A 141 3.29 5.63 9.02
N LYS A 142 4.01 6.73 8.74
CA LYS A 142 4.25 7.75 9.77
C LYS A 142 2.96 8.42 10.20
N PHE A 143 2.02 8.55 9.27
CA PHE A 143 0.71 9.12 9.54
C PHE A 143 -0.21 8.13 10.28
N ASN A 144 -0.19 6.84 9.89
CA ASN A 144 -0.99 5.76 10.49
C ASN A 144 -0.10 4.60 10.95
N PRO A 145 0.71 4.76 12.01
CA PRO A 145 1.63 3.72 12.46
C PRO A 145 0.92 2.43 12.92
N GLU A 146 -0.35 2.53 13.30
CA GLU A 146 -1.21 1.40 13.66
C GLU A 146 -1.55 0.47 12.49
N LEU A 147 -1.38 0.93 11.26
CA LEU A 147 -1.60 0.13 10.05
C LEU A 147 -0.40 -0.75 9.68
N THR A 148 0.61 -0.86 10.53
CA THR A 148 1.71 -1.79 10.35
C THR A 148 1.90 -2.65 11.59
N LEU A 149 2.59 -3.78 11.42
CA LEU A 149 2.92 -4.69 12.51
C LEU A 149 4.42 -4.62 12.82
N LYS A 150 4.77 -4.73 14.09
CA LYS A 150 6.15 -4.91 14.56
C LYS A 150 6.58 -6.37 14.38
N ARG A 151 7.90 -6.63 14.46
CA ARG A 151 8.46 -8.00 14.42
C ARG A 151 7.79 -8.89 15.47
N GLY A 152 7.42 -10.12 15.07
CA GLY A 152 6.78 -11.09 15.95
C GLY A 152 5.75 -11.98 15.25
N ASN A 153 5.05 -12.80 16.04
CA ASN A 153 3.94 -13.64 15.59
C ASN A 153 2.64 -13.11 16.19
N TYR A 154 1.58 -13.08 15.38
CA TYR A 154 0.32 -12.44 15.72
C TYR A 154 -0.87 -13.41 15.81
N SER A 155 -0.65 -14.68 15.54
CA SER A 155 -1.64 -15.77 15.63
C SER A 155 -1.24 -16.78 16.68
N LYS A 156 -2.20 -17.60 17.12
CA LYS A 156 -1.96 -18.70 18.08
C LYS A 156 -0.93 -19.69 17.54
N ILE A 157 -1.03 -20.05 16.25
CA ILE A 157 -0.06 -20.91 15.57
C ILE A 157 1.16 -20.09 15.15
N LYS A 158 2.35 -20.66 15.39
CA LYS A 158 3.65 -20.14 14.99
C LYS A 158 4.24 -20.96 13.84
N PRO A 159 5.16 -20.42 13.03
CA PRO A 159 5.86 -21.18 12.00
C PRO A 159 6.66 -22.35 12.59
N GLY A 160 6.41 -23.56 12.11
CA GLY A 160 7.17 -24.78 12.44
C GLY A 160 8.50 -24.87 11.67
N LYS A 161 9.21 -26.00 11.80
CA LYS A 161 10.52 -26.22 11.15
C LYS A 161 10.41 -26.06 9.61
N GLN A 162 9.49 -26.76 8.96
CA GLN A 162 9.30 -26.66 7.51
C GLN A 162 8.85 -25.26 7.07
N ASP A 163 7.93 -24.63 7.83
CA ASP A 163 7.48 -23.27 7.51
C ASP A 163 8.65 -22.25 7.54
N LYS A 164 9.62 -22.44 8.45
CA LYS A 164 10.83 -21.60 8.53
C LYS A 164 11.74 -21.76 7.31
N LEU A 165 11.89 -22.99 6.79
CA LEU A 165 12.63 -23.27 5.56
C LEU A 165 11.93 -22.60 4.36
N ASP A 166 10.61 -22.77 4.26
CA ASP A 166 9.81 -22.14 3.21
C ASP A 166 9.89 -20.60 3.26
N ILE A 167 9.85 -20.02 4.47
CA ILE A 167 10.03 -18.56 4.67
C ILE A 167 11.42 -18.11 4.21
N LYS A 168 12.49 -18.85 4.59
CA LYS A 168 13.86 -18.55 4.18
C LYS A 168 13.98 -18.55 2.66
N LYS A 169 13.51 -19.63 2.01
CA LYS A 169 13.52 -19.76 0.55
C LYS A 169 12.76 -18.64 -0.14
N ALA A 170 11.58 -18.26 0.39
CA ALA A 170 10.79 -17.17 -0.17
C ALA A 170 11.50 -15.80 -0.06
N ILE A 171 12.18 -15.53 1.07
CA ILE A 171 12.94 -14.28 1.26
C ILE A 171 14.15 -14.26 0.32
N GLU A 172 14.89 -15.35 0.19
CA GLU A 172 16.00 -15.48 -0.75
C GLU A 172 15.53 -15.23 -2.18
N THR A 173 14.41 -15.85 -2.58
CA THR A 173 13.80 -15.64 -3.89
C THR A 173 13.46 -14.17 -4.13
N LEU A 174 12.80 -13.50 -3.18
CA LEU A 174 12.49 -12.06 -3.32
C LEU A 174 13.74 -11.19 -3.41
N ASN A 175 14.81 -11.56 -2.69
CA ASN A 175 16.07 -10.84 -2.69
C ASN A 175 16.89 -11.07 -3.98
N SER A 176 16.75 -12.21 -4.65
CA SER A 176 17.43 -12.49 -5.92
C SER A 176 16.74 -11.85 -7.12
N LEU A 177 15.47 -11.42 -6.99
CA LEU A 177 14.74 -10.79 -8.08
C LEU A 177 15.44 -9.48 -8.51
N LYS A 178 15.59 -9.30 -9.82
CA LYS A 178 16.15 -8.08 -10.40
C LYS A 178 15.33 -6.85 -9.97
N GLN A 179 16.01 -5.71 -9.84
CA GLN A 179 15.44 -4.45 -9.31
C GLN A 179 14.19 -3.93 -10.06
N TYR A 180 13.99 -4.33 -11.31
CA TYR A 180 12.84 -3.97 -12.14
C TYR A 180 11.68 -4.98 -12.03
N ASN A 181 11.82 -6.00 -11.17
CA ASN A 181 10.76 -6.98 -11.01
C ASN A 181 9.55 -6.37 -10.29
N PHE A 182 8.35 -6.66 -10.79
CA PHE A 182 7.08 -6.18 -10.22
C PHE A 182 6.69 -6.91 -8.94
N SER A 183 7.46 -7.93 -8.55
CA SER A 183 7.07 -8.89 -7.53
C SER A 183 7.30 -8.36 -6.12
N GLN A 184 6.28 -8.46 -5.30
CA GLN A 184 6.29 -8.21 -3.86
C GLN A 184 5.96 -9.47 -3.07
N GLY A 185 5.56 -10.55 -3.74
CA GLY A 185 5.05 -11.76 -3.13
C GLY A 185 5.59 -13.03 -3.76
N VAL A 186 5.83 -14.02 -2.92
CA VAL A 186 6.24 -15.38 -3.31
C VAL A 186 5.47 -16.39 -2.48
N VAL A 187 5.02 -17.46 -3.10
CA VAL A 187 4.49 -18.66 -2.43
C VAL A 187 5.51 -19.78 -2.51
N VAL A 188 5.82 -20.38 -1.37
CA VAL A 188 6.75 -21.51 -1.25
C VAL A 188 6.08 -22.66 -0.50
N ARG A 189 6.33 -23.91 -0.94
CA ARG A 189 5.95 -25.15 -0.28
C ARG A 189 7.10 -26.14 -0.38
N ASN A 190 7.40 -26.84 0.71
CA ASN A 190 8.46 -27.84 0.76
C ASN A 190 9.78 -27.33 0.17
N ASN A 191 10.17 -26.12 0.54
CA ASN A 191 11.35 -25.43 0.05
C ASN A 191 11.40 -25.19 -1.48
N LYS A 192 10.26 -25.36 -2.18
CA LYS A 192 10.12 -25.11 -3.62
C LYS A 192 9.25 -23.87 -3.87
N VAL A 193 9.70 -22.98 -4.76
CA VAL A 193 8.92 -21.82 -5.20
C VAL A 193 7.75 -22.30 -6.05
N VAL A 194 6.53 -22.04 -5.59
CA VAL A 194 5.29 -22.42 -6.29
C VAL A 194 4.83 -21.33 -7.23
N SER A 195 4.89 -20.07 -6.79
CA SER A 195 4.44 -18.93 -7.59
C SER A 195 5.08 -17.65 -7.11
N ILE A 196 5.41 -16.77 -8.05
CA ILE A 196 5.91 -15.41 -7.81
C ILE A 196 4.87 -14.42 -8.31
N GLU A 197 4.65 -13.34 -7.54
CA GLU A 197 3.73 -12.28 -7.92
C GLU A 197 4.16 -11.62 -9.24
N SER A 198 3.24 -11.49 -10.18
CA SER A 198 3.43 -10.85 -11.47
C SER A 198 2.55 -9.60 -11.60
N LYS A 199 2.44 -9.02 -12.80
CA LYS A 199 1.52 -7.91 -13.11
C LYS A 199 0.07 -8.18 -12.70
N GLY A 200 -0.34 -9.46 -12.61
CA GLY A 200 -1.66 -9.86 -12.12
C GLY A 200 -1.91 -9.67 -10.62
N GLY A 201 -0.84 -9.36 -9.86
CA GLY A 201 -0.90 -9.10 -8.43
C GLY A 201 -1.11 -10.34 -7.56
N THR A 202 -1.22 -10.12 -6.27
CA THR A 202 -1.33 -11.17 -5.25
C THR A 202 -2.50 -12.14 -5.50
N LYS A 203 -3.64 -11.65 -5.99
CA LYS A 203 -4.80 -12.51 -6.28
C LYS A 203 -4.44 -13.59 -7.29
N LYS A 204 -3.91 -13.21 -8.45
CA LYS A 204 -3.52 -14.18 -9.50
C LYS A 204 -2.40 -15.12 -9.04
N MET A 205 -1.43 -14.62 -8.27
CA MET A 205 -0.39 -15.45 -7.67
C MET A 205 -1.00 -16.55 -6.78
N LEU A 206 -1.91 -16.19 -5.88
CA LEU A 206 -2.57 -17.15 -4.98
C LEU A 206 -3.49 -18.12 -5.73
N GLU A 207 -4.19 -17.67 -6.78
CA GLU A 207 -5.00 -18.52 -7.65
C GLU A 207 -4.13 -19.58 -8.34
N LYS A 208 -2.99 -19.21 -8.90
CA LYS A 208 -2.01 -20.14 -9.50
C LYS A 208 -1.42 -21.13 -8.49
N SER A 209 -1.36 -20.70 -7.21
CA SER A 209 -0.83 -21.54 -6.14
C SER A 209 -1.84 -22.55 -5.57
N ARG A 210 -3.10 -22.51 -6.02
CA ARG A 210 -4.13 -23.45 -5.54
C ARG A 210 -3.78 -24.88 -5.91
N ASN A 211 -3.84 -25.75 -4.91
CA ASN A 211 -3.72 -27.18 -5.11
C ASN A 211 -4.58 -27.89 -4.06
N LYS A 212 -5.56 -28.68 -4.50
CA LYS A 212 -6.52 -29.37 -3.64
C LYS A 212 -5.87 -30.41 -2.71
N LYS A 213 -4.70 -30.93 -3.10
CA LYS A 213 -3.92 -31.89 -2.29
C LYS A 213 -3.31 -31.27 -1.03
N PHE A 214 -3.12 -29.94 -1.00
CA PHE A 214 -2.49 -29.25 0.12
C PHE A 214 -3.50 -28.48 0.95
N LYS A 215 -3.67 -28.88 2.21
CA LYS A 215 -4.44 -28.14 3.22
C LYS A 215 -3.49 -27.67 4.31
N ASN A 216 -3.49 -26.36 4.61
CA ASN A 216 -2.60 -25.73 5.60
C ASN A 216 -1.11 -26.05 5.39
N HIS A 217 -0.62 -25.89 4.15
CA HIS A 217 0.75 -26.21 3.78
C HIS A 217 1.37 -25.14 2.89
N GLY A 218 2.59 -24.69 3.23
CA GLY A 218 3.31 -23.64 2.54
C GLY A 218 2.96 -22.24 3.03
N VAL A 219 3.74 -21.28 2.59
CA VAL A 219 3.72 -19.90 3.07
C VAL A 219 3.67 -18.90 1.92
N MET A 220 3.02 -17.77 2.16
CA MET A 220 3.19 -16.57 1.34
C MET A 220 4.07 -15.57 2.08
N VAL A 221 5.15 -15.13 1.45
CA VAL A 221 5.96 -14.01 1.91
C VAL A 221 5.66 -12.80 1.05
N LYS A 222 5.36 -11.66 1.67
CA LYS A 222 5.08 -10.42 0.96
C LYS A 222 5.92 -9.27 1.53
N PHE A 223 6.97 -8.88 0.78
CA PHE A 223 7.93 -7.85 1.13
C PHE A 223 7.92 -6.72 0.09
N PRO A 224 8.34 -5.49 0.43
CA PRO A 224 8.51 -4.44 -0.55
C PRO A 224 9.62 -4.77 -1.53
N LYS A 225 9.53 -4.22 -2.74
CA LYS A 225 10.60 -4.30 -3.76
C LYS A 225 11.83 -3.52 -3.32
N LYS A 226 13.01 -3.91 -3.80
CA LYS A 226 14.30 -3.29 -3.40
C LYS A 226 14.36 -1.77 -3.56
N LYS A 227 13.77 -1.21 -4.62
CA LYS A 227 13.80 0.24 -4.93
C LYS A 227 12.42 0.90 -4.80
N GLN A 228 11.51 0.32 -4.00
CA GLN A 228 10.17 0.85 -3.77
C GLN A 228 10.22 2.10 -2.87
N ASP A 229 9.48 3.13 -3.22
CA ASP A 229 9.32 4.28 -2.35
C ASP A 229 8.30 3.96 -1.23
N LEU A 230 8.82 3.61 -0.06
CA LEU A 230 8.01 3.21 1.09
C LEU A 230 7.14 4.34 1.66
N ARG A 231 7.23 5.56 1.14
CA ARG A 231 6.32 6.64 1.55
C ARG A 231 4.94 6.47 0.96
N ILE A 232 4.85 5.84 -0.22
CA ILE A 232 3.63 5.84 -1.04
C ILE A 232 3.22 4.46 -1.53
N ASP A 233 4.17 3.54 -1.69
CA ASP A 233 3.90 2.20 -2.22
C ASP A 233 4.38 1.15 -1.22
N LEU A 234 3.44 0.51 -0.56
CA LEU A 234 3.68 -0.51 0.46
C LEU A 234 2.89 -1.76 0.17
N PRO A 235 3.50 -2.95 0.35
CA PRO A 235 2.75 -4.20 0.30
C PRO A 235 1.57 -4.13 1.26
N THR A 236 0.37 -4.36 0.75
CA THR A 236 -0.84 -4.35 1.57
C THR A 236 -1.36 -5.76 1.76
N VAL A 237 -1.67 -6.11 3.00
CA VAL A 237 -2.32 -7.35 3.43
C VAL A 237 -3.57 -6.99 4.24
N GLY A 238 -4.64 -7.74 4.07
CA GLY A 238 -5.90 -7.59 4.80
C GLY A 238 -6.71 -8.87 4.77
N LEU A 239 -7.92 -8.83 5.30
CA LEU A 239 -8.78 -10.00 5.42
C LEU A 239 -9.01 -10.72 4.08
N LYS A 240 -9.14 -9.96 2.98
CA LYS A 240 -9.26 -10.53 1.64
C LYS A 240 -8.04 -11.39 1.26
N THR A 241 -6.82 -10.89 1.56
CA THR A 241 -5.57 -11.63 1.32
C THR A 241 -5.52 -12.89 2.18
N MET A 242 -5.93 -12.80 3.46
CA MET A 242 -6.00 -13.96 4.35
C MET A 242 -6.92 -15.05 3.80
N LYS A 243 -8.14 -14.67 3.37
CA LYS A 243 -9.11 -15.60 2.76
C LYS A 243 -8.56 -16.25 1.48
N GLN A 244 -7.93 -15.48 0.61
CA GLN A 244 -7.32 -15.97 -0.62
C GLN A 244 -6.14 -16.94 -0.34
N SER A 245 -5.32 -16.65 0.67
CA SER A 245 -4.22 -17.53 1.09
C SER A 245 -4.74 -18.85 1.65
N LYS A 246 -5.81 -18.82 2.47
CA LYS A 246 -6.47 -20.04 2.94
C LYS A 246 -7.04 -20.85 1.78
N ALA A 247 -7.72 -20.21 0.82
CA ALA A 247 -8.26 -20.85 -0.37
C ALA A 247 -7.16 -21.43 -1.28
N ALA A 248 -5.93 -20.89 -1.22
CA ALA A 248 -4.76 -21.47 -1.87
C ALA A 248 -4.13 -22.62 -1.08
N GLY A 249 -4.67 -23.01 0.07
CA GLY A 249 -4.18 -24.10 0.91
C GLY A 249 -2.98 -23.71 1.78
N LEU A 250 -2.66 -22.42 1.93
CA LEU A 250 -1.49 -21.97 2.68
C LEU A 250 -1.72 -22.01 4.19
N LYS A 251 -0.63 -22.29 4.92
CA LYS A 251 -0.59 -22.31 6.38
C LYS A 251 -0.28 -20.95 6.99
N GLY A 252 0.37 -20.04 6.25
CA GLY A 252 0.70 -18.76 6.82
C GLY A 252 1.10 -17.65 5.85
N ILE A 253 1.15 -16.45 6.42
CA ILE A 253 1.58 -15.22 5.74
C ILE A 253 2.72 -14.59 6.52
N VAL A 254 3.72 -14.09 5.79
CA VAL A 254 4.85 -13.35 6.35
C VAL A 254 4.97 -11.99 5.68
N VAL A 255 5.13 -10.95 6.49
CA VAL A 255 5.34 -9.57 6.02
C VAL A 255 6.60 -8.97 6.65
N LYS A 256 7.14 -7.89 6.07
CA LYS A 256 8.35 -7.24 6.56
C LYS A 256 8.04 -6.21 7.65
N ASN A 257 8.82 -6.22 8.73
CA ASN A 257 8.68 -5.33 9.89
C ASN A 257 8.56 -3.86 9.45
N LYS A 258 7.48 -3.20 9.87
CA LYS A 258 7.19 -1.78 9.60
C LYS A 258 7.25 -1.35 8.13
N GLN A 259 7.25 -2.28 7.18
CA GLN A 259 7.32 -2.01 5.74
C GLN A 259 6.15 -2.62 4.97
N HIS A 260 4.98 -2.61 5.57
CA HIS A 260 3.74 -3.11 4.98
C HIS A 260 2.53 -2.37 5.57
N ILE A 261 1.40 -2.44 4.89
CA ILE A 261 0.10 -2.03 5.39
C ILE A 261 -0.68 -3.29 5.76
N PHE A 262 -1.18 -3.34 6.99
CA PHE A 262 -1.98 -4.44 7.50
C PHE A 262 -3.37 -3.95 7.89
N LEU A 263 -4.34 -4.19 7.02
CA LEU A 263 -5.72 -3.77 7.19
C LEU A 263 -6.50 -4.77 8.04
N ASP A 264 -7.48 -4.30 8.78
CA ASP A 264 -8.37 -5.15 9.60
C ASP A 264 -7.61 -6.11 10.53
N LYS A 265 -6.57 -5.64 11.21
CA LYS A 265 -5.67 -6.45 12.03
C LYS A 265 -6.40 -7.49 12.88
N ASN A 266 -7.38 -7.08 13.68
CA ASN A 266 -8.09 -7.99 14.60
C ASN A 266 -8.89 -9.04 13.83
N LYS A 267 -9.55 -8.67 12.74
CA LYS A 267 -10.27 -9.63 11.88
C LYS A 267 -9.31 -10.62 11.20
N CYS A 268 -8.14 -10.17 10.79
CA CYS A 268 -7.11 -11.04 10.20
C CYS A 268 -6.57 -12.05 11.22
N ILE A 269 -6.29 -11.60 12.45
CA ILE A 269 -5.80 -12.47 13.53
C ILE A 269 -6.86 -13.49 13.92
N SER A 270 -8.12 -13.05 14.11
CA SER A 270 -9.25 -13.95 14.38
C SER A 270 -9.43 -14.99 13.28
N PHE A 271 -9.39 -14.56 12.01
CA PHE A 271 -9.46 -15.46 10.86
C PHE A 271 -8.30 -16.46 10.83
N ALA A 272 -7.07 -16.01 11.07
CA ALA A 272 -5.90 -16.87 11.12
C ALA A 272 -6.06 -17.96 12.20
N ASN A 273 -6.46 -17.56 13.42
CA ASN A 273 -6.66 -18.48 14.53
C ASN A 273 -7.75 -19.53 14.24
N LYS A 274 -8.91 -19.09 13.72
CA LYS A 274 -10.00 -20.00 13.33
C LYS A 274 -9.60 -21.01 12.24
N ASN A 275 -8.70 -20.61 11.34
CA ASN A 275 -8.30 -21.43 10.19
C ASN A 275 -6.93 -22.11 10.35
N ARG A 276 -6.38 -22.16 11.58
CA ARG A 276 -5.07 -22.74 11.88
C ARG A 276 -3.96 -22.19 10.96
N MET A 277 -3.98 -20.87 10.73
CA MET A 277 -2.97 -20.15 9.97
C MET A 277 -2.09 -19.31 10.90
N PHE A 278 -0.85 -19.03 10.47
CA PHE A 278 0.00 -18.09 11.18
C PHE A 278 0.12 -16.74 10.42
N ILE A 279 0.36 -15.68 11.19
CA ILE A 279 0.77 -14.35 10.72
C ILE A 279 2.09 -14.04 11.42
N SER A 280 3.16 -13.93 10.64
CA SER A 280 4.50 -13.66 11.14
C SER A 280 5.08 -12.41 10.50
N VAL A 281 5.88 -11.65 11.27
CA VAL A 281 6.55 -10.42 10.84
C VAL A 281 8.05 -10.57 11.06
N LYS A 282 8.84 -10.40 10.00
CA LYS A 282 10.29 -10.56 9.97
C LYS A 282 11.01 -9.23 9.76
#